data_b206fe84bd2e2f3726c4ced19eeca7b9
#
_entry.id   b206fe84bd2e2f3726c4ced19eeca7b9
#
_cell.length_a   1.000
_cell.length_b   1.000
_cell.length_c   1.000
_cell.angle_alpha   90.00
_cell.angle_beta   90.00
_cell.angle_gamma   90.00
#
_symmetry.space_group_name_H-M   'P 1'
#
loop_
_entity.id
_entity.type
_entity.pdbx_description
1 polymer ?
#
loop_
_entity_poly.entity_id
_entity_poly.type
_entity_poly.pdbx_seq_one_letter_code
_entity_poly.pdbx_strand_id
1 'polypeptide(L)'
;MAGIAGDNIVWISGNTIRDHRYGITFYGGMNATVANNQIIDNKYASSAMAGGAGISIYDYGTKPNVTIKGNTIEGNLWGITVLGGENVNIGKVDNPDADDYNPGHNTFKNNGNGGALYDLYNNSALTIYAQGNHWSVDEQTAEKIESVIFHKPDDAKLGEVIYTPAWDGEGSVNEIASEAIRYADGKVYAEGADIQIYTLGGALVARANSVADLSALASGVYVARANGKVLKCVK
;
A
#
# COMPACT_ATOMS: atom_id res chain seq x y z
N MET A 1 -7.24 23.48 10.32
CA MET A 1 -7.55 22.07 10.63
C MET A 1 -9.05 21.92 10.54
N ALA A 2 -9.58 21.26 9.51
CA ALA A 2 -11.02 20.99 9.41
C ALA A 2 -11.28 19.65 10.12
N GLY A 3 -11.94 19.70 11.26
CA GLY A 3 -12.44 18.51 11.93
C GLY A 3 -13.66 18.01 11.16
N ILE A 4 -13.55 16.87 10.49
CA ILE A 4 -14.67 16.24 9.83
C ILE A 4 -15.13 15.13 10.77
N ALA A 5 -16.31 15.30 11.37
CA ALA A 5 -16.94 14.30 12.23
C ALA A 5 -17.93 13.48 11.40
N GLY A 6 -17.93 12.14 11.56
CA GLY A 6 -18.84 11.22 10.89
C GLY A 6 -18.12 10.13 10.08
N ASP A 7 -18.85 9.34 9.33
CA ASP A 7 -18.33 8.22 8.50
C ASP A 7 -17.63 8.73 7.25
N ASN A 8 -16.60 9.56 7.46
CA ASN A 8 -15.87 10.15 6.36
C ASN A 8 -14.97 9.11 5.69
N ILE A 9 -15.02 9.08 4.37
CA ILE A 9 -14.11 8.29 3.55
C ILE A 9 -13.01 9.22 3.03
N VAL A 10 -11.76 8.91 3.37
CA VAL A 10 -10.59 9.69 2.96
C VAL A 10 -9.69 8.82 2.09
N TRP A 11 -9.34 9.32 0.92
CA TRP A 11 -8.41 8.65 0.02
C TRP A 11 -7.23 9.57 -0.27
N ILE A 12 -6.02 9.14 0.14
CA ILE A 12 -4.77 9.87 -0.10
C ILE A 12 -3.91 8.98 -0.99
N SER A 13 -3.75 9.33 -2.26
CA SER A 13 -2.96 8.50 -3.17
C SER A 13 -2.19 9.28 -4.23
N GLY A 14 -1.02 8.74 -4.65
CA GLY A 14 -0.21 9.28 -5.74
C GLY A 14 0.47 10.61 -5.41
N ASN A 15 0.64 10.96 -4.13
CA ASN A 15 1.23 12.23 -3.72
C ASN A 15 2.70 12.07 -3.34
N THR A 16 3.45 13.16 -3.44
CA THR A 16 4.75 13.33 -2.80
C THR A 16 4.60 14.29 -1.62
N ILE A 17 4.82 13.80 -0.40
CA ILE A 17 4.64 14.54 0.86
C ILE A 17 5.99 14.58 1.57
N ARG A 18 6.61 15.74 1.63
CA ARG A 18 7.98 15.85 2.12
C ARG A 18 8.27 17.16 2.86
N ASP A 19 9.35 17.14 3.64
CA ASP A 19 9.92 18.31 4.31
C ASP A 19 8.96 18.96 5.33
N HIS A 20 8.10 18.16 5.97
CA HIS A 20 7.16 18.61 6.99
C HIS A 20 7.57 18.14 8.39
N ARG A 21 6.86 18.64 9.40
CA ARG A 21 6.95 18.12 10.76
C ARG A 21 6.28 16.74 10.89
N TYR A 22 5.16 16.54 10.17
CA TYR A 22 4.46 15.27 9.98
C TYR A 22 4.06 15.17 8.52
N GLY A 23 4.20 14.02 7.92
CA GLY A 23 3.71 13.78 6.55
C GLY A 23 2.19 13.75 6.51
N ILE A 24 1.59 12.70 7.07
CA ILE A 24 0.14 12.55 7.19
C ILE A 24 -0.20 12.32 8.65
N THR A 25 -1.24 13.00 9.15
CA THR A 25 -1.74 12.79 10.50
C THR A 25 -3.23 12.55 10.49
N PHE A 26 -3.64 11.39 11.01
CA PHE A 26 -5.04 11.08 11.29
C PHE A 26 -5.34 11.42 12.73
N TYR A 27 -6.39 12.22 12.93
CA TYR A 27 -6.77 12.73 14.23
C TYR A 27 -8.27 12.60 14.42
N GLY A 28 -8.70 11.49 14.98
CA GLY A 28 -10.12 11.17 15.16
C GLY A 28 -10.67 10.20 14.08
N GLY A 29 -11.97 9.91 14.19
CA GLY A 29 -12.65 8.88 13.41
C GLY A 29 -12.81 9.21 11.94
N MET A 30 -12.35 8.30 11.10
CA MET A 30 -12.56 8.29 9.65
C MET A 30 -12.20 6.92 9.09
N ASN A 31 -12.70 6.62 7.91
CA ASN A 31 -12.25 5.48 7.11
C ASN A 31 -11.27 5.99 6.04
N ALA A 32 -9.99 5.70 6.20
CA ALA A 32 -8.94 6.26 5.36
C ALA A 32 -8.17 5.17 4.61
N THR A 33 -7.82 5.47 3.37
CA THR A 33 -6.85 4.70 2.58
C THR A 33 -5.71 5.59 2.16
N VAL A 34 -4.48 5.18 2.50
CA VAL A 34 -3.23 5.83 2.08
C VAL A 34 -2.53 4.89 1.12
N ALA A 35 -2.46 5.25 -0.17
CA ALA A 35 -1.96 4.34 -1.19
C ALA A 35 -1.02 5.00 -2.19
N ASN A 36 0.09 4.35 -2.53
CA ASN A 36 1.00 4.75 -3.61
C ASN A 36 1.54 6.19 -3.47
N ASN A 37 1.83 6.63 -2.23
CA ASN A 37 2.43 7.93 -1.97
C ASN A 37 3.95 7.78 -1.73
N GLN A 38 4.66 8.88 -1.95
CA GLN A 38 6.03 9.10 -1.49
C GLN A 38 6.01 10.01 -0.27
N ILE A 39 6.36 9.50 0.90
CA ILE A 39 6.31 10.19 2.19
C ILE A 39 7.73 10.30 2.72
N ILE A 40 8.39 11.41 2.42
CA ILE A 40 9.85 11.51 2.45
C ILE A 40 10.31 12.67 3.34
N ASP A 41 11.35 12.42 4.15
CA ASP A 41 12.05 13.46 4.91
C ASP A 41 11.16 14.35 5.79
N ASN A 42 10.08 13.81 6.34
CA ASN A 42 9.24 14.57 7.26
C ASN A 42 9.89 14.58 8.66
N LYS A 43 10.93 15.38 8.81
CA LYS A 43 11.80 15.47 9.98
C LYS A 43 12.14 16.92 10.37
N TYR A 44 11.28 17.86 10.05
CA TYR A 44 11.49 19.28 10.38
C TYR A 44 11.48 19.54 11.89
N ALA A 45 10.93 18.65 12.68
CA ALA A 45 10.95 18.79 14.13
C ALA A 45 12.38 18.69 14.69
N SER A 46 12.68 19.48 15.73
CA SER A 46 14.00 19.50 16.37
C SER A 46 14.33 18.19 17.12
N SER A 47 13.34 17.37 17.40
CA SER A 47 13.50 16.05 18.02
C SER A 47 12.36 15.13 17.62
N ALA A 48 12.59 13.83 17.70
CA ALA A 48 11.58 12.81 17.45
C ALA A 48 10.36 12.92 18.37
N MET A 49 10.55 13.34 19.62
CA MET A 49 9.46 13.56 20.58
C MET A 49 8.54 14.73 20.18
N ALA A 50 9.02 15.65 19.35
CA ALA A 50 8.27 16.79 18.86
C ALA A 50 7.53 16.52 17.54
N GLY A 51 7.71 15.35 16.94
CA GLY A 51 7.10 14.96 15.67
C GLY A 51 8.04 14.21 14.75
N GLY A 52 7.80 14.27 13.44
CA GLY A 52 8.68 13.68 12.43
C GLY A 52 8.24 12.31 11.92
N ALA A 53 7.00 11.90 12.14
CA ALA A 53 6.47 10.68 11.54
C ALA A 53 6.07 10.92 10.07
N GLY A 54 6.33 9.93 9.23
CA GLY A 54 5.77 9.88 7.88
C GLY A 54 4.24 9.81 7.96
N ILE A 55 3.71 8.86 8.74
CA ILE A 55 2.28 8.73 9.02
C ILE A 55 2.06 8.63 10.53
N SER A 56 1.14 9.42 11.08
CA SER A 56 0.73 9.35 12.48
C SER A 56 -0.75 9.07 12.62
N ILE A 57 -1.13 8.14 13.49
CA ILE A 57 -2.52 7.73 13.71
C ILE A 57 -2.84 7.92 15.20
N TYR A 58 -3.78 8.82 15.48
CA TYR A 58 -4.20 9.17 16.82
C TYR A 58 -5.67 8.83 17.05
N ASP A 59 -5.95 8.28 18.22
CA ASP A 59 -7.30 8.14 18.77
C ASP A 59 -7.64 9.40 19.59
N TYR A 60 -8.44 10.29 19.03
CA TYR A 60 -8.87 11.49 19.72
C TYR A 60 -10.39 11.61 19.73
N GLY A 61 -10.98 10.96 20.71
CA GLY A 61 -12.44 10.94 20.92
C GLY A 61 -13.22 9.99 19.99
N THR A 62 -12.75 9.81 18.78
CA THR A 62 -13.25 8.85 17.80
C THR A 62 -12.09 8.11 17.14
N LYS A 63 -12.29 6.84 16.80
CA LYS A 63 -11.21 5.95 16.38
C LYS A 63 -11.09 5.89 14.87
N PRO A 64 -9.93 6.20 14.28
CA PRO A 64 -9.71 6.04 12.86
C PRO A 64 -9.58 4.56 12.46
N ASN A 65 -10.09 4.25 11.26
CA ASN A 65 -9.88 3.01 10.55
C ASN A 65 -9.01 3.32 9.33
N VAL A 66 -7.78 2.80 9.28
CA VAL A 66 -6.78 3.21 8.29
C VAL A 66 -6.17 2.01 7.59
N THR A 67 -6.24 2.02 6.26
CA THR A 67 -5.55 1.06 5.39
C THR A 67 -4.38 1.76 4.69
N ILE A 68 -3.17 1.16 4.76
CA ILE A 68 -1.93 1.73 4.20
C ILE A 68 -1.30 0.70 3.28
N LYS A 69 -1.05 1.07 2.00
CA LYS A 69 -0.48 0.16 1.00
C LYS A 69 0.29 0.85 -0.12
N GLY A 70 1.34 0.21 -0.61
CA GLY A 70 2.09 0.65 -1.78
C GLY A 70 2.83 1.98 -1.61
N ASN A 71 3.08 2.44 -0.39
CA ASN A 71 3.76 3.72 -0.16
C ASN A 71 5.26 3.52 -0.02
N THR A 72 6.03 4.54 -0.42
CA THR A 72 7.43 4.70 -0.02
C THR A 72 7.48 5.64 1.17
N ILE A 73 8.02 5.16 2.30
CA ILE A 73 8.10 5.89 3.57
C ILE A 73 9.58 5.97 3.94
N GLU A 74 10.20 7.13 3.68
CA GLU A 74 11.66 7.24 3.68
C GLU A 74 12.16 8.46 4.45
N GLY A 75 13.23 8.29 5.23
CA GLY A 75 13.98 9.38 5.84
C GLY A 75 13.22 10.18 6.90
N ASN A 76 12.09 9.69 7.41
CA ASN A 76 11.34 10.34 8.47
C ASN A 76 11.98 10.02 9.83
N LEU A 77 11.70 10.81 10.89
CA LEU A 77 12.16 10.45 12.25
C LEU A 77 11.45 9.20 12.79
N TRP A 78 10.26 8.92 12.29
CA TRP A 78 9.49 7.68 12.47
C TRP A 78 8.85 7.34 11.14
N GLY A 79 8.79 6.09 10.75
CA GLY A 79 8.05 5.68 9.55
C GLY A 79 6.54 5.86 9.76
N ILE A 80 5.93 4.96 10.53
CA ILE A 80 4.53 5.03 10.94
C ILE A 80 4.46 5.00 12.47
N THR A 81 3.67 5.89 13.08
CA THR A 81 3.38 5.86 14.51
C THR A 81 1.88 5.62 14.73
N VAL A 82 1.53 4.66 15.58
CA VAL A 82 0.15 4.33 15.94
C VAL A 82 -0.03 4.56 17.43
N LEU A 83 -0.83 5.55 17.79
CA LEU A 83 -1.13 5.92 19.18
C LEU A 83 -2.56 5.54 19.57
N GLY A 84 -3.31 4.95 18.64
CA GLY A 84 -4.65 4.46 18.80
C GLY A 84 -5.36 4.32 17.49
N GLY A 85 -6.59 3.81 17.50
CA GLY A 85 -7.41 3.58 16.31
C GLY A 85 -8.45 2.53 16.59
N GLU A 86 -9.28 2.23 15.60
CA GLU A 86 -10.17 1.08 15.61
C GLU A 86 -9.55 -0.09 14.89
N ASN A 87 -9.04 0.17 13.69
CA ASN A 87 -8.32 -0.79 12.86
C ASN A 87 -7.21 -0.08 12.09
N VAL A 88 -6.00 -0.63 12.15
CA VAL A 88 -4.86 -0.17 11.38
C VAL A 88 -4.30 -1.35 10.59
N ASN A 89 -4.52 -1.33 9.29
CA ASN A 89 -4.13 -2.39 8.38
C ASN A 89 -3.04 -1.86 7.43
N ILE A 90 -1.78 -2.26 7.68
CA ILE A 90 -0.61 -1.88 6.88
C ILE A 90 -0.25 -3.01 5.89
N GLY A 91 -0.87 -4.17 6.07
CA GLY A 91 -0.73 -5.35 5.21
C GLY A 91 -1.33 -6.57 5.90
N LYS A 92 -2.27 -7.25 5.26
CA LYS A 92 -2.93 -8.46 5.76
C LYS A 92 -3.14 -9.42 4.59
N VAL A 93 -2.27 -10.42 4.51
CA VAL A 93 -2.17 -11.30 3.33
C VAL A 93 -2.67 -12.73 3.59
N ASP A 94 -3.15 -13.03 4.80
CA ASP A 94 -3.54 -14.39 5.19
C ASP A 94 -4.66 -15.00 4.35
N ASN A 95 -5.58 -14.17 3.86
CA ASN A 95 -6.68 -14.59 3.02
C ASN A 95 -6.96 -13.56 1.91
N PRO A 96 -6.57 -13.86 0.65
CA PRO A 96 -6.79 -12.96 -0.49
C PRO A 96 -8.25 -12.62 -0.79
N ASP A 97 -9.18 -13.48 -0.36
CA ASP A 97 -10.63 -13.31 -0.58
C ASP A 97 -11.33 -12.56 0.57
N ALA A 98 -10.60 -12.15 1.61
CA ALA A 98 -11.17 -11.40 2.71
C ALA A 98 -11.41 -9.93 2.35
N ASP A 99 -12.49 -9.35 2.87
CA ASP A 99 -12.85 -7.95 2.65
C ASP A 99 -11.76 -6.96 3.13
N ASP A 100 -10.97 -7.37 4.11
CA ASP A 100 -9.88 -6.60 4.70
C ASP A 100 -8.49 -7.01 4.17
N TYR A 101 -8.43 -7.77 3.07
CA TYR A 101 -7.18 -8.11 2.41
C TYR A 101 -6.41 -6.85 2.01
N ASN A 102 -5.13 -6.83 2.36
CA ASN A 102 -4.21 -5.77 2.02
C ASN A 102 -2.83 -6.36 1.69
N PRO A 103 -2.35 -6.25 0.45
CA PRO A 103 -1.04 -6.79 0.08
C PRO A 103 0.14 -6.10 0.79
N GLY A 104 -0.09 -4.98 1.48
CA GLY A 104 0.98 -4.16 2.05
C GLY A 104 1.73 -3.41 0.95
N HIS A 105 2.84 -3.97 0.49
CA HIS A 105 3.74 -3.40 -0.52
C HIS A 105 4.22 -1.99 -0.18
N ASN A 106 4.24 -1.64 1.11
CA ASN A 106 4.92 -0.42 1.52
C ASN A 106 6.43 -0.69 1.61
N THR A 107 7.22 0.29 1.21
CA THR A 107 8.67 0.25 1.31
C THR A 107 9.12 1.26 2.35
N PHE A 108 9.74 0.77 3.41
CA PHE A 108 10.37 1.60 4.44
C PHE A 108 11.86 1.74 4.16
N LYS A 109 12.40 2.95 4.31
CA LYS A 109 13.81 3.24 4.10
C LYS A 109 14.30 4.32 5.06
N ASN A 110 15.39 4.06 5.76
CA ASN A 110 16.15 5.08 6.51
C ASN A 110 15.30 5.94 7.46
N ASN A 111 14.19 5.42 7.99
CA ASN A 111 13.44 6.11 9.03
C ASN A 111 14.19 5.93 10.35
N GLY A 112 14.35 6.99 11.16
CA GLY A 112 15.07 6.87 12.40
C GLY A 112 15.13 8.15 13.22
N ASN A 113 15.31 7.98 14.53
CA ASN A 113 15.25 9.06 15.51
C ASN A 113 16.38 8.96 16.53
N GLY A 114 17.44 9.72 16.34
CA GLY A 114 18.51 9.83 17.31
C GLY A 114 19.25 8.53 17.66
N GLY A 115 19.37 7.60 16.70
CA GLY A 115 20.03 6.31 16.87
C GLY A 115 19.08 5.11 17.00
N ALA A 116 17.80 5.32 17.29
CA ALA A 116 16.77 4.29 17.15
C ALA A 116 16.20 4.31 15.73
N LEU A 117 16.01 3.15 15.16
CA LEU A 117 15.43 2.99 13.83
C LEU A 117 14.06 2.31 13.97
N TYR A 118 12.97 3.09 13.80
CA TYR A 118 11.64 2.52 13.82
C TYR A 118 10.91 2.84 12.51
N ASP A 119 10.67 1.80 11.74
CA ASP A 119 9.78 1.87 10.60
C ASP A 119 8.32 1.87 11.05
N LEU A 120 8.01 1.10 12.09
CA LEU A 120 6.69 1.06 12.71
C LEU A 120 6.81 1.14 14.25
N TYR A 121 6.15 2.12 14.82
CA TYR A 121 6.05 2.32 16.26
C TYR A 121 4.58 2.17 16.69
N ASN A 122 4.24 1.00 17.25
CA ASN A 122 2.93 0.75 17.83
C ASN A 122 2.92 1.13 19.31
N ASN A 123 2.49 2.33 19.62
CA ASN A 123 2.27 2.78 20.99
C ASN A 123 0.78 2.70 21.39
N SER A 124 0.14 1.61 21.01
CA SER A 124 -1.27 1.33 21.32
C SER A 124 -1.45 -0.14 21.73
N ALA A 125 -2.61 -0.47 22.27
CA ALA A 125 -2.98 -1.86 22.57
C ALA A 125 -3.52 -2.65 21.36
N LEU A 126 -3.54 -2.03 20.17
CA LEU A 126 -4.06 -2.65 18.95
C LEU A 126 -3.11 -3.71 18.42
N THR A 127 -3.65 -4.85 18.00
CA THR A 127 -2.95 -5.74 17.07
C THR A 127 -2.95 -5.09 15.69
N ILE A 128 -1.77 -4.93 15.10
CA ILE A 128 -1.58 -4.32 13.79
C ILE A 128 -1.12 -5.37 12.80
N TYR A 129 -1.79 -5.48 11.67
CA TYR A 129 -1.33 -6.29 10.55
C TYR A 129 -0.42 -5.44 9.65
N ALA A 130 0.81 -5.91 9.44
CA ALA A 130 1.85 -5.22 8.67
C ALA A 130 2.64 -6.20 7.77
N GLN A 131 1.98 -7.27 7.33
CA GLN A 131 2.52 -8.27 6.42
C GLN A 131 2.74 -7.70 5.01
N GLY A 132 3.55 -8.37 4.20
CA GLY A 132 3.73 -7.98 2.79
C GLY A 132 4.41 -6.63 2.59
N ASN A 133 5.21 -6.15 3.56
CA ASN A 133 5.97 -4.91 3.45
C ASN A 133 7.48 -5.18 3.34
N HIS A 134 8.19 -4.22 2.76
CA HIS A 134 9.65 -4.19 2.70
C HIS A 134 10.18 -3.21 3.75
N TRP A 135 11.02 -3.72 4.66
CA TRP A 135 11.50 -3.01 5.84
C TRP A 135 12.91 -2.45 5.65
N SER A 136 13.30 -1.44 6.43
CA SER A 136 14.62 -0.80 6.38
C SER A 136 15.74 -1.70 6.95
N VAL A 137 15.80 -2.94 6.53
CA VAL A 137 16.81 -3.92 6.93
C VAL A 137 17.49 -4.52 5.72
N ASP A 138 18.70 -5.05 5.91
CA ASP A 138 19.51 -5.65 4.85
C ASP A 138 18.95 -7.00 4.36
N GLU A 139 18.31 -7.75 5.27
CA GLU A 139 17.66 -9.02 4.96
C GLU A 139 16.24 -9.03 5.55
N GLN A 140 15.24 -9.39 4.76
CA GLN A 140 13.84 -9.40 5.18
C GLN A 140 13.50 -10.65 6.04
N THR A 141 14.31 -10.93 7.05
CA THR A 141 14.06 -12.00 8.03
C THR A 141 13.29 -11.47 9.23
N ALA A 142 12.51 -12.33 9.89
CA ALA A 142 11.73 -11.93 11.06
C ALA A 142 12.62 -11.29 12.16
N GLU A 143 13.80 -11.86 12.41
CA GLU A 143 14.74 -11.35 13.41
C GLU A 143 15.23 -9.94 13.09
N LYS A 144 15.55 -9.66 11.82
CA LYS A 144 16.03 -8.34 11.39
C LYS A 144 14.89 -7.31 11.41
N ILE A 145 13.73 -7.70 10.94
CA ILE A 145 12.54 -6.82 10.91
C ILE A 145 12.11 -6.43 12.32
N GLU A 146 12.17 -7.35 13.28
CA GLU A 146 11.88 -7.06 14.69
C GLU A 146 12.68 -5.85 15.21
N SER A 147 13.91 -5.66 14.76
CA SER A 147 14.77 -4.56 15.21
C SER A 147 14.32 -3.16 14.78
N VAL A 148 13.40 -3.07 13.81
CA VAL A 148 12.86 -1.79 13.27
C VAL A 148 11.38 -1.58 13.60
N ILE A 149 10.82 -2.46 14.42
CA ILE A 149 9.44 -2.38 14.91
C ILE A 149 9.47 -2.23 16.43
N PHE A 150 8.61 -1.36 16.97
CA PHE A 150 8.39 -1.25 18.40
C PHE A 150 6.95 -1.66 18.72
N HIS A 151 6.78 -2.70 19.56
CA HIS A 151 5.47 -3.26 19.88
C HIS A 151 5.50 -4.13 21.15
N LYS A 152 4.57 -5.06 21.30
CA LYS A 152 4.40 -5.92 22.46
C LYS A 152 5.67 -6.60 23.03
N PRO A 153 6.65 -7.09 22.22
CA PRO A 153 7.90 -7.62 22.78
C PRO A 153 8.72 -6.58 23.54
N ASP A 154 8.62 -5.30 23.18
CA ASP A 154 9.34 -4.18 23.83
C ASP A 154 8.61 -3.69 25.08
N ASP A 155 7.26 -3.67 25.04
CA ASP A 155 6.42 -3.34 26.19
C ASP A 155 5.15 -4.21 26.19
N ALA A 156 5.01 -5.08 27.17
CA ALA A 156 3.90 -6.03 27.28
C ALA A 156 2.49 -5.40 27.35
N LYS A 157 2.38 -4.09 27.54
CA LYS A 157 1.12 -3.35 27.50
C LYS A 157 0.65 -3.02 26.08
N LEU A 158 1.55 -3.11 25.12
CA LEU A 158 1.26 -2.80 23.72
C LEU A 158 0.65 -3.98 22.99
N GLY A 159 0.00 -3.67 21.88
CA GLY A 159 -0.51 -4.69 20.96
C GLY A 159 0.60 -5.25 20.09
N GLU A 160 0.37 -6.44 19.57
CA GLU A 160 1.28 -7.14 18.69
C GLU A 160 1.27 -6.54 17.27
N VAL A 161 2.40 -6.56 16.59
CA VAL A 161 2.49 -6.31 15.15
C VAL A 161 2.76 -7.63 14.45
N ILE A 162 1.87 -8.00 13.52
CA ILE A 162 2.00 -9.19 12.67
C ILE A 162 2.62 -8.73 11.36
N TYR A 163 3.93 -8.97 11.16
CA TYR A 163 4.71 -8.41 10.06
C TYR A 163 5.26 -9.46 9.09
N THR A 164 5.06 -10.74 9.38
CA THR A 164 5.48 -11.82 8.49
C THR A 164 4.27 -12.47 7.79
N PRO A 165 4.39 -12.85 6.51
CA PRO A 165 5.57 -12.74 5.65
C PRO A 165 5.89 -11.28 5.27
N ALA A 166 7.17 -10.98 5.08
CA ALA A 166 7.62 -9.72 4.49
C ALA A 166 7.63 -9.81 2.96
N TRP A 167 7.70 -8.65 2.32
CA TRP A 167 7.93 -8.54 0.88
C TRP A 167 9.41 -8.25 0.64
N ASP A 168 10.06 -8.95 -0.29
CA ASP A 168 11.48 -8.82 -0.60
C ASP A 168 11.85 -7.50 -1.31
N GLY A 169 10.85 -6.68 -1.65
CA GLY A 169 11.06 -5.42 -2.34
C GLY A 169 11.22 -5.58 -3.85
N GLU A 170 11.49 -6.77 -4.30
CA GLU A 170 11.34 -7.10 -5.71
C GLU A 170 9.85 -7.30 -5.94
N GLY A 171 9.24 -6.38 -6.66
CA GLY A 171 7.92 -6.65 -7.18
C GLY A 171 8.04 -8.00 -7.88
N SER A 172 7.32 -9.00 -7.40
CA SER A 172 7.17 -10.20 -8.16
C SER A 172 6.46 -9.79 -9.45
N VAL A 173 7.26 -9.44 -10.46
CA VAL A 173 6.80 -9.26 -11.84
C VAL A 173 6.03 -10.51 -12.27
N ASN A 174 6.19 -11.60 -11.53
CA ASN A 174 5.56 -12.89 -11.74
C ASN A 174 4.09 -13.00 -11.24
N GLU A 175 3.66 -12.29 -10.20
CA GLU A 175 2.25 -12.37 -9.78
C GLU A 175 1.34 -11.35 -10.48
N ILE A 176 1.89 -10.22 -10.95
CA ILE A 176 1.13 -9.28 -11.78
C ILE A 176 1.20 -9.69 -13.27
N ALA A 177 2.23 -10.42 -13.69
CA ALA A 177 2.42 -10.80 -15.08
C ALA A 177 1.60 -12.02 -15.50
N SER A 178 1.26 -12.96 -14.60
CA SER A 178 0.51 -14.16 -14.99
C SER A 178 -1.00 -13.97 -15.13
N GLU A 179 -1.56 -12.84 -14.63
CA GLU A 179 -3.00 -12.57 -14.74
C GLU A 179 -3.35 -11.18 -15.30
N ALA A 180 -2.40 -10.31 -15.54
CA ALA A 180 -2.67 -8.96 -16.01
C ALA A 180 -2.91 -8.94 -17.52
N ILE A 181 -4.12 -8.62 -17.93
CA ILE A 181 -4.38 -8.16 -19.29
C ILE A 181 -3.82 -6.74 -19.44
N ARG A 182 -2.93 -6.51 -20.40
CA ARG A 182 -2.35 -5.19 -20.69
C ARG A 182 -2.41 -4.87 -22.18
N TYR A 183 -2.51 -3.57 -22.50
CA TYR A 183 -2.46 -3.07 -23.87
C TYR A 183 -1.23 -2.20 -24.05
N ALA A 184 -0.38 -2.52 -25.00
CA ALA A 184 0.80 -1.75 -25.36
C ALA A 184 1.12 -1.98 -26.85
N ASP A 185 1.61 -0.97 -27.54
CA ASP A 185 2.08 -1.03 -28.93
C ASP A 185 1.08 -1.67 -29.91
N GLY A 186 -0.21 -1.37 -29.72
CA GLY A 186 -1.27 -1.93 -30.57
C GLY A 186 -1.60 -3.40 -30.32
N LYS A 187 -1.11 -3.99 -29.23
CA LYS A 187 -1.32 -5.39 -28.86
C LYS A 187 -1.88 -5.53 -27.45
N VAL A 188 -2.72 -6.54 -27.27
CA VAL A 188 -3.19 -6.98 -25.95
C VAL A 188 -2.39 -8.22 -25.56
N TYR A 189 -1.86 -8.21 -24.36
CA TYR A 189 -1.07 -9.30 -23.77
C TYR A 189 -1.83 -9.86 -22.57
N ALA A 190 -1.92 -11.18 -22.48
CA ALA A 190 -2.41 -11.92 -21.32
C ALA A 190 -1.79 -13.33 -21.38
N GLU A 191 -0.67 -13.51 -20.71
CA GLU A 191 0.15 -14.72 -20.81
C GLU A 191 -0.62 -15.98 -20.42
N GLY A 192 -0.56 -16.99 -21.27
CA GLY A 192 -1.25 -18.27 -21.06
C GLY A 192 -2.78 -18.22 -21.19
N ALA A 193 -3.38 -17.06 -21.51
CA ALA A 193 -4.82 -16.88 -21.55
C ALA A 193 -5.40 -16.77 -22.95
N ASP A 194 -6.66 -17.19 -23.10
CA ASP A 194 -7.48 -16.91 -24.29
C ASP A 194 -7.97 -15.44 -24.23
N ILE A 195 -7.47 -14.63 -25.17
CA ILE A 195 -7.82 -13.21 -25.30
C ILE A 195 -8.94 -13.08 -26.30
N GLN A 196 -10.01 -12.38 -25.94
CA GLN A 196 -11.15 -12.06 -26.78
C GLN A 196 -11.26 -10.55 -26.92
N ILE A 197 -11.34 -10.05 -28.15
CA ILE A 197 -11.46 -8.62 -28.44
C ILE A 197 -12.85 -8.33 -28.99
N TYR A 198 -13.52 -7.37 -28.42
CA TYR A 198 -14.88 -6.95 -28.77
C TYR A 198 -14.93 -5.51 -29.21
N THR A 199 -15.85 -5.17 -30.10
CA THR A 199 -16.27 -3.78 -30.32
C THR A 199 -17.07 -3.27 -29.10
N LEU A 200 -17.27 -1.95 -29.00
CA LEU A 200 -18.18 -1.39 -27.99
C LEU A 200 -19.62 -1.90 -28.10
N GLY A 201 -20.05 -2.31 -29.29
CA GLY A 201 -21.36 -2.93 -29.53
C GLY A 201 -21.43 -4.40 -29.14
N GLY A 202 -20.35 -4.99 -28.58
CA GLY A 202 -20.32 -6.36 -28.10
C GLY A 202 -19.99 -7.43 -29.17
N ALA A 203 -19.68 -7.03 -30.39
CA ALA A 203 -19.28 -7.99 -31.44
C ALA A 203 -17.83 -8.45 -31.21
N LEU A 204 -17.59 -9.78 -31.19
CA LEU A 204 -16.26 -10.37 -31.13
C LEU A 204 -15.55 -10.14 -32.48
N VAL A 205 -14.37 -9.50 -32.47
CA VAL A 205 -13.61 -9.13 -33.65
C VAL A 205 -12.24 -9.80 -33.75
N ALA A 206 -11.70 -10.30 -32.65
CA ALA A 206 -10.47 -11.07 -32.63
C ALA A 206 -10.42 -12.03 -31.44
N ARG A 207 -9.67 -13.12 -31.59
CA ARG A 207 -9.34 -14.08 -30.55
C ARG A 207 -7.91 -14.55 -30.75
N ALA A 208 -7.14 -14.62 -29.66
CA ALA A 208 -5.76 -15.09 -29.67
C ALA A 208 -5.39 -15.71 -28.33
N ASN A 209 -4.34 -16.50 -28.28
CA ASN A 209 -3.75 -16.98 -27.02
C ASN A 209 -2.52 -16.12 -26.68
N SER A 210 -2.42 -15.68 -25.45
CA SER A 210 -1.31 -14.91 -24.88
C SER A 210 -1.08 -13.51 -25.48
N VAL A 211 -1.23 -13.31 -26.80
CA VAL A 211 -1.03 -12.01 -27.46
C VAL A 211 -2.04 -11.83 -28.59
N ALA A 212 -2.84 -10.77 -28.53
CA ALA A 212 -3.75 -10.37 -29.59
C ALA A 212 -3.25 -9.08 -30.27
N ASP A 213 -2.90 -9.16 -31.53
CA ASP A 213 -2.48 -8.00 -32.34
C ASP A 213 -3.69 -7.30 -32.94
N LEU A 214 -3.87 -6.02 -32.63
CA LEU A 214 -4.98 -5.21 -33.12
C LEU A 214 -4.64 -4.44 -34.41
N SER A 215 -3.43 -4.61 -34.95
CA SER A 215 -2.96 -3.84 -36.12
C SER A 215 -3.87 -3.96 -37.35
N ALA A 216 -4.52 -5.10 -37.52
CA ALA A 216 -5.46 -5.36 -38.64
C ALA A 216 -6.87 -4.79 -38.40
N LEU A 217 -7.21 -4.35 -37.18
CA LEU A 217 -8.53 -3.77 -36.89
C LEU A 217 -8.58 -2.29 -37.31
N ALA A 218 -9.75 -1.73 -37.52
CA ALA A 218 -9.92 -0.31 -37.76
C ALA A 218 -9.55 0.53 -36.53
N SER A 219 -9.22 1.83 -36.73
CA SER A 219 -9.06 2.73 -35.57
C SER A 219 -10.36 2.85 -34.80
N GLY A 220 -10.28 2.75 -33.47
CA GLY A 220 -11.47 2.74 -32.64
C GLY A 220 -11.22 2.29 -31.21
N VAL A 221 -12.30 2.14 -30.44
CA VAL A 221 -12.28 1.64 -29.08
C VAL A 221 -12.77 0.19 -29.05
N TYR A 222 -11.98 -0.64 -28.37
CA TYR A 222 -12.22 -2.07 -28.22
C TYR A 222 -12.21 -2.46 -26.75
N VAL A 223 -12.83 -3.59 -26.45
CA VAL A 223 -12.83 -4.21 -25.11
C VAL A 223 -12.15 -5.57 -25.22
N ALA A 224 -11.04 -5.75 -24.55
CA ALA A 224 -10.35 -7.02 -24.42
C ALA A 224 -10.80 -7.76 -23.15
N ARG A 225 -10.99 -9.07 -23.23
CA ARG A 225 -11.27 -9.98 -22.10
C ARG A 225 -10.29 -11.12 -22.09
N ALA A 226 -9.71 -11.38 -20.91
CA ALA A 226 -8.89 -12.56 -20.65
C ALA A 226 -8.89 -12.85 -19.15
N ASN A 227 -8.89 -14.12 -18.73
CA ASN A 227 -8.84 -14.54 -17.30
C ASN A 227 -9.86 -13.81 -16.41
N GLY A 228 -11.09 -13.62 -16.88
CA GLY A 228 -12.13 -12.88 -16.13
C GLY A 228 -11.91 -11.36 -16.02
N LYS A 229 -10.80 -10.83 -16.52
CA LYS A 229 -10.48 -9.40 -16.54
C LYS A 229 -10.96 -8.74 -17.83
N VAL A 230 -11.17 -7.43 -17.76
CA VAL A 230 -11.63 -6.61 -18.88
C VAL A 230 -10.74 -5.38 -19.01
N LEU A 231 -10.30 -5.06 -20.22
CA LEU A 231 -9.45 -3.92 -20.53
C LEU A 231 -10.01 -3.12 -21.70
N LYS A 232 -10.07 -1.80 -21.60
CA LYS A 232 -10.37 -0.90 -22.71
C LYS A 232 -9.09 -0.63 -23.52
N CYS A 233 -9.15 -0.87 -24.82
CA CYS A 233 -8.08 -0.60 -25.77
C CYS A 233 -8.51 0.52 -26.72
N VAL A 234 -7.61 1.46 -26.98
CA VAL A 234 -7.83 2.54 -27.99
C VAL A 234 -6.77 2.36 -29.08
N LYS A 235 -7.21 2.09 -30.30
CA LYS A 235 -6.36 1.93 -31.46
C LYS A 235 -6.42 3.19 -32.34
#